data_27e2b23378b5d5b78ff1b2b2c8617659
#
_entry.id   27e2b23378b5d5b78ff1b2b2c8617659
#
_cell.length_a   1.000
_cell.length_b   1.000
_cell.length_c   1.000
_cell.angle_alpha   90.00
_cell.angle_beta   90.00
_cell.angle_gamma   90.00
#
_symmetry.space_group_name_H-M   'P 1'
#
loop_
_entity.id
_entity.type
_entity.pdbx_description
1 polymer ?
#
loop_
_entity_poly.entity_id
_entity_poly.type
_entity_poly.pdbx_seq_one_letter_code
_entity_poly.pdbx_strand_id
1 'polypeptide(L)'
;MKTYVALINFLLAFIATLPNPGVSVPKNLSLPKPELCAARKIHTKLGTSGYYFTWLEKDTRNLFLNWLDARNWCRERCMDLVSLETPQEIQLIKEYIQLHNTKYSWTSGRLCDFGEKCSSRKDLQPPEINGWFWSGSGLKMRPTNEHSTYNDWSHTGGLKLPQPDNREKKEGGHPESCLAYLNNYYKDGIKWHDVACHHIKSFVCEDSVELLKYARSINRNSGLQF
;
A
#
# COMPACT_ATOMS: atom_id res chain seq x y z
N MET A 1 11.76 -42.92 -68.79
CA MET A 1 12.20 -41.68 -68.06
C MET A 1 11.17 -41.46 -66.95
N LYS A 2 11.56 -41.71 -65.70
CA LYS A 2 10.71 -41.46 -64.50
C LYS A 2 11.29 -40.23 -63.76
N THR A 3 10.54 -39.14 -63.76
CA THR A 3 10.85 -37.90 -63.03
C THR A 3 10.40 -38.09 -61.60
N TYR A 4 11.37 -37.99 -60.67
CA TYR A 4 11.09 -37.91 -59.21
C TYR A 4 10.90 -36.47 -58.83
N VAL A 5 9.73 -36.13 -58.31
CA VAL A 5 9.43 -34.85 -57.67
C VAL A 5 9.77 -34.98 -56.17
N ALA A 6 10.78 -34.25 -55.72
CA ALA A 6 11.13 -34.20 -54.31
C ALA A 6 10.25 -33.17 -53.60
N LEU A 7 9.42 -33.64 -52.66
CA LEU A 7 8.66 -32.80 -51.72
C LEU A 7 9.59 -32.37 -50.59
N ILE A 8 9.94 -31.10 -50.58
CA ILE A 8 10.65 -30.47 -49.46
C ILE A 8 9.61 -30.03 -48.40
N ASN A 9 9.54 -30.78 -47.30
CA ASN A 9 8.76 -30.39 -46.13
C ASN A 9 9.51 -29.28 -45.37
N PHE A 10 8.99 -28.05 -45.41
CA PHE A 10 9.40 -26.96 -44.51
C PHE A 10 8.77 -27.19 -43.12
N LEU A 11 9.54 -27.72 -42.19
CA LEU A 11 9.20 -27.68 -40.77
C LEU A 11 9.47 -26.23 -40.27
N LEU A 12 8.43 -25.44 -40.13
CA LEU A 12 8.48 -24.22 -39.37
C LEU A 12 8.58 -24.53 -37.87
N ALA A 13 9.78 -24.53 -37.34
CA ALA A 13 10.00 -24.60 -35.89
C ALA A 13 9.53 -23.28 -35.28
N PHE A 14 8.37 -23.29 -34.63
CA PHE A 14 7.98 -22.20 -33.70
C PHE A 14 8.92 -22.27 -32.50
N ILE A 15 9.94 -21.41 -32.49
CA ILE A 15 10.73 -21.15 -31.30
C ILE A 15 9.87 -20.29 -30.41
N ALA A 16 9.17 -20.91 -29.46
CA ALA A 16 8.54 -20.19 -28.33
C ALA A 16 9.68 -19.60 -27.49
N THR A 17 9.93 -18.31 -27.65
CA THR A 17 10.83 -17.57 -26.77
C THR A 17 10.21 -17.56 -25.37
N LEU A 18 10.74 -18.39 -24.48
CA LEU A 18 10.43 -18.30 -23.06
C LEU A 18 10.82 -16.89 -22.56
N PRO A 19 9.96 -16.24 -21.77
CA PRO A 19 10.31 -14.93 -21.23
C PRO A 19 11.56 -15.06 -20.36
N ASN A 20 12.52 -14.17 -20.58
CA ASN A 20 13.76 -14.08 -19.79
C ASN A 20 13.42 -14.00 -18.29
N PRO A 21 13.99 -14.85 -17.42
CA PRO A 21 13.77 -14.82 -15.98
C PRO A 21 14.54 -13.67 -15.32
N GLY A 22 14.20 -12.44 -15.65
CA GLY A 22 14.90 -11.25 -15.11
C GLY A 22 14.20 -9.92 -15.36
N VAL A 23 13.16 -9.88 -16.17
CA VAL A 23 12.36 -8.67 -16.35
C VAL A 23 11.27 -8.64 -15.30
N SER A 24 11.51 -7.93 -14.19
CA SER A 24 10.44 -7.64 -13.25
C SER A 24 9.41 -6.76 -13.96
N VAL A 25 8.24 -7.33 -14.24
CA VAL A 25 7.11 -6.54 -14.73
C VAL A 25 6.79 -5.48 -13.67
N PRO A 26 6.71 -4.19 -14.03
CA PRO A 26 6.33 -3.17 -13.07
C PRO A 26 5.01 -3.56 -12.42
N LYS A 27 4.99 -3.70 -11.10
CA LYS A 27 3.76 -3.99 -10.37
C LYS A 27 2.87 -2.75 -10.42
N ASN A 28 1.78 -2.83 -11.17
CA ASN A 28 0.77 -1.78 -11.24
C ASN A 28 -0.22 -1.89 -10.08
N LEU A 29 -0.97 -0.83 -9.84
CA LEU A 29 -2.08 -0.85 -8.89
C LEU A 29 -3.20 -1.75 -9.44
N SER A 30 -3.66 -2.69 -8.61
CA SER A 30 -4.77 -3.58 -8.95
C SER A 30 -6.08 -2.83 -9.12
N LEU A 31 -6.88 -3.27 -10.09
CA LEU A 31 -8.28 -2.86 -10.20
C LEU A 31 -9.15 -3.68 -9.22
N PRO A 32 -10.30 -3.16 -8.82
CA PRO A 32 -11.28 -3.89 -8.03
C PRO A 32 -11.76 -5.16 -8.73
N LYS A 33 -11.98 -6.22 -7.94
CA LYS A 33 -12.65 -7.44 -8.37
C LYS A 33 -14.06 -7.44 -7.76
N PRO A 34 -15.13 -7.31 -8.57
CA PRO A 34 -16.49 -7.13 -8.07
C PRO A 34 -16.92 -8.14 -7.02
N GLU A 35 -16.54 -9.41 -7.20
CA GLU A 35 -16.87 -10.49 -6.27
C GLU A 35 -16.20 -10.29 -4.91
N LEU A 36 -14.93 -9.85 -4.91
CA LEU A 36 -14.19 -9.56 -3.67
C LEU A 36 -14.71 -8.27 -3.02
N CYS A 37 -15.16 -7.29 -3.81
CA CYS A 37 -15.78 -6.07 -3.30
C CYS A 37 -17.10 -6.37 -2.58
N ALA A 38 -17.95 -7.23 -3.17
CA ALA A 38 -19.22 -7.64 -2.56
C ALA A 38 -19.01 -8.49 -1.29
N ALA A 39 -17.97 -9.32 -1.27
CA ALA A 39 -17.64 -10.19 -0.15
C ALA A 39 -16.75 -9.53 0.93
N ARG A 40 -16.38 -8.24 0.77
CA ARG A 40 -15.49 -7.58 1.73
C ARG A 40 -16.11 -7.49 3.12
N LYS A 41 -15.31 -7.80 4.11
CA LYS A 41 -15.69 -7.67 5.52
C LYS A 41 -15.35 -6.27 6.03
N ILE A 42 -16.18 -5.76 6.91
CA ILE A 42 -15.96 -4.51 7.65
C ILE A 42 -15.97 -4.83 9.14
N HIS A 43 -14.86 -4.57 9.82
CA HIS A 43 -14.74 -4.83 11.26
C HIS A 43 -15.29 -3.68 12.10
N THR A 44 -15.11 -2.45 11.63
CA THR A 44 -15.64 -1.25 12.28
C THR A 44 -15.89 -0.15 11.26
N LYS A 45 -16.62 0.87 11.68
CA LYS A 45 -16.90 2.08 10.88
C LYS A 45 -16.59 3.33 11.67
N LEU A 46 -16.12 4.34 10.97
CA LEU A 46 -16.04 5.72 11.46
C LEU A 46 -16.67 6.62 10.40
N GLY A 47 -17.76 7.30 10.75
CA GLY A 47 -18.57 8.02 9.74
C GLY A 47 -19.08 7.06 8.67
N THR A 48 -18.73 7.33 7.42
CA THR A 48 -19.11 6.50 6.25
C THR A 48 -18.04 5.49 5.84
N SER A 49 -16.83 5.60 6.37
CA SER A 49 -15.72 4.69 6.05
C SER A 49 -15.80 3.40 6.84
N GLY A 50 -15.63 2.28 6.16
CA GLY A 50 -15.48 0.94 6.76
C GLY A 50 -14.01 0.53 6.78
N TYR A 51 -13.60 -0.14 7.88
CA TYR A 51 -12.22 -0.56 8.10
C TYR A 51 -12.10 -2.07 8.25
N TYR A 52 -11.06 -2.63 7.64
CA TYR A 52 -10.68 -4.03 7.74
C TYR A 52 -9.27 -4.17 8.29
N PHE A 53 -9.11 -4.96 9.35
CA PHE A 53 -7.82 -5.22 10.00
C PHE A 53 -7.40 -6.67 9.71
N THR A 54 -6.25 -6.87 9.06
CA THR A 54 -5.82 -8.22 8.66
C THR A 54 -5.63 -9.19 9.81
N TRP A 55 -5.28 -8.69 10.99
CA TRP A 55 -5.04 -9.52 12.18
C TRP A 55 -6.30 -10.01 12.90
N LEU A 56 -7.48 -9.50 12.56
CA LEU A 56 -8.74 -9.91 13.18
C LEU A 56 -9.34 -11.16 12.56
N GLU A 57 -8.97 -11.51 11.34
CA GLU A 57 -9.53 -12.66 10.64
C GLU A 57 -8.57 -13.84 10.63
N LYS A 58 -9.12 -15.06 10.82
CA LYS A 58 -8.34 -16.30 10.83
C LYS A 58 -7.52 -16.47 9.55
N ASP A 59 -8.09 -16.10 8.39
CA ASP A 59 -7.49 -16.32 7.08
C ASP A 59 -6.42 -15.29 6.73
N THR A 60 -6.40 -14.13 7.42
CA THR A 60 -5.46 -13.04 7.11
C THR A 60 -4.55 -12.64 8.27
N ARG A 61 -4.72 -13.19 9.47
CA ARG A 61 -3.89 -12.83 10.64
C ARG A 61 -2.39 -13.13 10.46
N ASN A 62 -2.04 -14.03 9.57
CA ASN A 62 -0.67 -14.37 9.21
C ASN A 62 -0.29 -13.83 7.82
N LEU A 63 -1.11 -12.95 7.24
CA LEU A 63 -0.85 -12.32 5.96
C LEU A 63 0.01 -11.06 6.17
N PHE A 64 1.30 -11.21 5.92
CA PHE A 64 2.25 -10.10 5.93
C PHE A 64 2.70 -9.82 4.51
N LEU A 65 2.49 -8.61 4.03
CA LEU A 65 2.80 -8.21 2.65
C LEU A 65 3.71 -6.97 2.65
N ASN A 66 4.46 -6.79 1.57
CA ASN A 66 5.09 -5.51 1.31
C ASN A 66 4.02 -4.45 1.01
N TRP A 67 4.42 -3.18 1.06
CA TRP A 67 3.47 -2.07 1.00
C TRP A 67 2.60 -2.10 -0.27
N LEU A 68 3.17 -2.36 -1.45
CA LEU A 68 2.43 -2.37 -2.72
C LEU A 68 1.48 -3.57 -2.82
N ASP A 69 1.93 -4.75 -2.40
CA ASP A 69 1.10 -5.94 -2.40
C ASP A 69 -0.05 -5.83 -1.38
N ALA A 70 0.21 -5.22 -0.20
CA ALA A 70 -0.83 -4.92 0.79
C ALA A 70 -1.88 -3.94 0.23
N ARG A 71 -1.42 -2.88 -0.44
CA ARG A 71 -2.29 -1.92 -1.11
C ARG A 71 -3.15 -2.59 -2.18
N ASN A 72 -2.54 -3.43 -3.03
CA ASN A 72 -3.24 -4.15 -4.09
C ASN A 72 -4.28 -5.14 -3.52
N TRP A 73 -3.95 -5.80 -2.41
CA TRP A 73 -4.90 -6.68 -1.72
C TRP A 73 -6.15 -5.92 -1.25
N CYS A 74 -6.00 -4.73 -0.69
CA CYS A 74 -7.13 -3.86 -0.33
C CYS A 74 -7.90 -3.43 -1.58
N ARG A 75 -7.21 -2.97 -2.63
CA ARG A 75 -7.82 -2.42 -3.86
C ARG A 75 -8.68 -3.43 -4.59
N GLU A 76 -8.26 -4.69 -4.64
CA GLU A 76 -9.07 -5.77 -5.21
C GLU A 76 -10.42 -5.94 -4.49
N ARG A 77 -10.54 -5.44 -3.25
CA ARG A 77 -11.76 -5.49 -2.41
C ARG A 77 -12.50 -4.16 -2.30
N CYS A 78 -12.28 -3.25 -3.25
CA CYS A 78 -12.87 -1.91 -3.23
C CYS A 78 -12.47 -1.06 -2.02
N MET A 79 -11.33 -1.37 -1.43
CA MET A 79 -10.71 -0.62 -0.34
C MET A 79 -9.35 -0.07 -0.81
N ASP A 80 -8.68 0.73 -0.01
CA ASP A 80 -7.25 1.01 -0.17
C ASP A 80 -6.57 0.86 1.20
N LEU A 81 -5.25 0.96 1.30
CA LEU A 81 -4.62 1.08 2.61
C LEU A 81 -5.17 2.30 3.34
N VAL A 82 -5.33 2.18 4.66
CA VAL A 82 -5.92 3.22 5.49
C VAL A 82 -5.18 4.56 5.36
N SER A 83 -5.93 5.64 5.16
CA SER A 83 -5.48 7.02 5.23
C SER A 83 -5.90 7.61 6.58
N LEU A 84 -5.01 8.33 7.25
CA LEU A 84 -5.21 8.81 8.62
C LEU A 84 -5.31 10.34 8.58
N GLU A 85 -6.45 10.83 8.14
CA GLU A 85 -6.66 12.24 7.80
C GLU A 85 -7.22 13.05 8.97
N THR A 86 -7.75 12.35 9.97
CA THR A 86 -8.36 12.95 11.16
C THR A 86 -7.78 12.37 12.46
N PRO A 87 -7.79 13.14 13.56
CA PRO A 87 -7.39 12.63 14.87
C PRO A 87 -8.23 11.41 15.31
N GLN A 88 -9.50 11.36 14.92
CA GLN A 88 -10.39 10.24 15.23
C GLN A 88 -9.96 8.95 14.55
N GLU A 89 -9.54 9.01 13.28
CA GLU A 89 -8.97 7.85 12.57
C GLU A 89 -7.66 7.39 13.18
N ILE A 90 -6.77 8.35 13.47
CA ILE A 90 -5.51 8.05 14.17
C ILE A 90 -5.79 7.29 15.47
N GLN A 91 -6.71 7.78 16.28
CA GLN A 91 -7.08 7.18 17.55
C GLN A 91 -7.69 5.78 17.36
N LEU A 92 -8.66 5.63 16.44
CA LEU A 92 -9.29 4.36 16.12
C LEU A 92 -8.25 3.28 15.77
N ILE A 93 -7.33 3.59 14.86
CA ILE A 93 -6.33 2.60 14.42
C ILE A 93 -5.37 2.25 15.57
N LYS A 94 -4.95 3.22 16.37
CA LYS A 94 -4.10 2.98 17.54
C LYS A 94 -4.78 2.09 18.59
N GLU A 95 -6.06 2.28 18.84
CA GLU A 95 -6.85 1.44 19.76
C GLU A 95 -6.86 -0.03 19.32
N TYR A 96 -7.09 -0.29 18.02
CA TYR A 96 -7.05 -1.66 17.49
C TYR A 96 -5.65 -2.26 17.53
N ILE A 97 -4.60 -1.48 17.22
CA ILE A 97 -3.21 -1.92 17.34
C ILE A 97 -2.89 -2.29 18.80
N GLN A 98 -3.28 -1.45 19.76
CA GLN A 98 -3.05 -1.66 21.18
C GLN A 98 -3.82 -2.87 21.71
N LEU A 99 -5.12 -2.96 21.42
CA LEU A 99 -6.01 -4.03 21.88
C LEU A 99 -5.52 -5.42 21.45
N HIS A 100 -4.99 -5.53 20.24
CA HIS A 100 -4.54 -6.80 19.66
C HIS A 100 -3.02 -6.99 19.71
N ASN A 101 -2.30 -6.05 20.34
CA ASN A 101 -0.84 -6.06 20.44
C ASN A 101 -0.15 -6.28 19.07
N THR A 102 -0.69 -5.66 18.01
CA THR A 102 -0.15 -5.75 16.67
C THR A 102 1.17 -5.01 16.60
N LYS A 103 2.25 -5.68 16.17
CA LYS A 103 3.61 -5.09 16.20
C LYS A 103 3.80 -3.99 15.18
N TYR A 104 3.27 -4.20 13.98
CA TYR A 104 3.45 -3.32 12.81
C TYR A 104 2.18 -3.28 11.98
N SER A 105 1.88 -2.13 11.38
CA SER A 105 0.78 -2.03 10.43
C SER A 105 1.10 -1.02 9.33
N TRP A 106 0.99 -1.43 8.06
CA TRP A 106 1.02 -0.51 6.94
C TRP A 106 -0.18 0.43 6.95
N THR A 107 0.07 1.65 6.48
CA THR A 107 -0.93 2.65 6.10
C THR A 107 -0.76 3.01 4.63
N SER A 108 -1.61 3.88 4.10
CA SER A 108 -1.46 4.40 2.74
C SER A 108 -0.38 5.49 2.61
N GLY A 109 0.23 5.91 3.71
CA GLY A 109 1.23 6.97 3.72
C GLY A 109 2.44 6.64 2.82
N ARG A 110 2.79 7.58 1.95
CA ARG A 110 3.84 7.43 0.94
C ARG A 110 4.58 8.74 0.70
N LEU A 111 5.89 8.66 0.62
CA LEU A 111 6.74 9.78 0.20
C LEU A 111 6.66 9.95 -1.32
N CYS A 112 6.53 11.19 -1.80
CA CYS A 112 6.60 11.52 -3.23
C CYS A 112 8.07 11.60 -3.66
N ASP A 113 8.67 10.44 -3.93
CA ASP A 113 10.07 10.27 -4.34
C ASP A 113 10.21 9.62 -5.73
N PHE A 114 9.12 9.54 -6.49
CA PHE A 114 9.06 8.85 -7.77
C PHE A 114 9.00 9.83 -8.95
N GLY A 115 10.18 10.09 -9.49
CA GLY A 115 10.36 10.79 -10.76
C GLY A 115 10.08 12.29 -10.71
N GLU A 116 10.09 12.89 -11.89
CA GLU A 116 10.02 14.33 -12.10
C GLU A 116 8.71 14.96 -11.57
N LYS A 117 7.61 14.22 -11.61
CA LYS A 117 6.30 14.67 -11.06
C LYS A 117 6.35 15.04 -9.57
N CYS A 118 7.28 14.44 -8.81
CA CYS A 118 7.49 14.77 -7.42
C CYS A 118 8.56 15.84 -7.24
N SER A 119 9.71 15.69 -7.90
CA SER A 119 10.87 16.57 -7.73
C SER A 119 10.65 18.00 -8.25
N SER A 120 9.82 18.17 -9.29
CA SER A 120 9.48 19.48 -9.84
C SER A 120 8.48 20.30 -9.00
N ARG A 121 7.80 19.66 -8.05
CA ARG A 121 6.80 20.32 -7.20
C ARG A 121 7.44 21.07 -6.05
N LYS A 122 7.40 22.41 -6.12
CA LYS A 122 7.96 23.29 -5.07
C LYS A 122 7.26 23.15 -3.72
N ASP A 123 5.94 22.85 -3.72
CA ASP A 123 5.14 22.68 -2.51
C ASP A 123 5.44 21.36 -1.77
N LEU A 124 6.19 20.44 -2.40
CA LEU A 124 6.66 19.20 -1.79
C LEU A 124 8.13 19.27 -1.32
N GLN A 125 8.76 20.43 -1.40
CA GLN A 125 10.17 20.59 -1.01
C GLN A 125 10.32 21.19 0.39
N PRO A 126 11.26 20.75 1.23
CA PRO A 126 12.04 19.51 1.04
C PRO A 126 11.14 18.27 1.21
N PRO A 127 11.39 17.19 0.45
CA PRO A 127 10.46 16.06 0.38
C PRO A 127 10.26 15.33 1.72
N GLU A 128 11.28 15.23 2.55
CA GLU A 128 11.21 14.61 3.88
C GLU A 128 10.20 15.30 4.79
N ILE A 129 9.98 16.62 4.58
CA ILE A 129 9.06 17.41 5.38
C ILE A 129 7.70 17.54 4.69
N ASN A 130 7.70 17.86 3.39
CA ASN A 130 6.48 18.26 2.69
C ASN A 130 5.99 17.25 1.65
N GLY A 131 6.77 16.19 1.38
CA GLY A 131 6.51 15.27 0.29
C GLY A 131 5.61 14.06 0.65
N TRP A 132 5.17 13.94 1.88
CA TRP A 132 4.32 12.83 2.30
C TRP A 132 2.85 13.07 1.92
N PHE A 133 2.18 11.99 1.51
CA PHE A 133 0.76 12.01 1.15
C PHE A 133 0.10 10.66 1.47
N TRP A 134 -1.20 10.68 1.67
CA TRP A 134 -2.04 9.50 1.77
C TRP A 134 -2.38 8.99 0.38
N SER A 135 -1.77 7.88 -0.04
CA SER A 135 -1.95 7.37 -1.41
C SER A 135 -3.31 6.72 -1.64
N GLY A 136 -4.04 6.39 -0.57
CA GLY A 136 -5.42 5.89 -0.62
C GLY A 136 -6.39 6.98 -1.05
N SER A 137 -6.33 8.16 -0.43
CA SER A 137 -7.20 9.30 -0.69
C SER A 137 -6.60 10.35 -1.64
N GLY A 138 -5.27 10.35 -1.81
CA GLY A 138 -4.55 11.37 -2.58
C GLY A 138 -4.28 12.67 -1.84
N LEU A 139 -4.66 12.78 -0.56
CA LEU A 139 -4.46 13.99 0.23
C LEU A 139 -3.01 14.13 0.67
N LYS A 140 -2.47 15.35 0.55
CA LYS A 140 -1.16 15.71 1.08
C LYS A 140 -1.21 15.70 2.61
N MET A 141 -0.19 15.09 3.22
CA MET A 141 0.00 15.15 4.67
C MET A 141 0.50 16.53 5.09
N ARG A 142 0.29 16.87 6.36
CA ARG A 142 0.90 18.04 6.98
C ARG A 142 2.42 17.88 7.04
N PRO A 143 3.18 18.99 7.11
CA PRO A 143 4.63 18.92 7.28
C PRO A 143 5.01 18.00 8.45
N THR A 144 6.00 17.12 8.26
CA THR A 144 6.36 16.11 9.26
C THR A 144 6.87 16.71 10.57
N ASN A 145 7.36 17.94 10.54
CA ASN A 145 7.84 18.71 11.70
C ASN A 145 6.75 19.59 12.35
N GLU A 146 5.50 19.51 11.87
CA GLU A 146 4.39 20.22 12.49
C GLU A 146 3.90 19.48 13.74
N HIS A 147 3.82 20.19 14.87
CA HIS A 147 3.23 19.65 16.09
C HIS A 147 1.70 19.85 16.07
N SER A 148 0.96 18.80 15.73
CA SER A 148 -0.50 18.82 15.70
C SER A 148 -1.09 17.44 15.99
N THR A 149 -2.37 17.40 16.34
CA THR A 149 -3.12 16.14 16.53
C THR A 149 -3.34 15.34 15.23
N TYR A 150 -3.04 15.97 14.09
CA TYR A 150 -3.07 15.34 12.76
C TYR A 150 -1.72 14.72 12.36
N ASN A 151 -0.75 14.72 13.27
CA ASN A 151 0.62 14.31 13.00
C ASN A 151 1.11 13.39 14.11
N ASP A 152 1.29 12.11 13.82
CA ASP A 152 1.64 11.10 14.84
C ASP A 152 3.05 10.49 14.60
N TRP A 153 3.92 11.24 13.91
CA TRP A 153 5.30 10.83 13.73
C TRP A 153 6.01 10.64 15.07
N SER A 154 6.84 9.60 15.15
CA SER A 154 7.68 9.37 16.31
C SER A 154 8.75 10.47 16.47
N HIS A 155 9.07 10.81 17.69
CA HIS A 155 10.19 11.70 18.01
C HIS A 155 11.52 10.95 18.16
N THR A 156 11.52 9.64 17.97
CA THR A 156 12.70 8.79 18.05
C THR A 156 12.61 7.60 17.10
N GLY A 157 13.74 6.97 16.79
CA GLY A 157 13.83 5.80 15.94
C GLY A 157 15.13 5.06 16.18
N GLY A 158 15.58 4.25 15.24
CA GLY A 158 16.83 3.51 15.35
C GLY A 158 18.06 4.40 15.53
N LEU A 159 18.07 5.57 14.91
CA LEU A 159 19.10 6.60 15.05
C LEU A 159 18.83 7.57 16.22
N LYS A 160 17.77 7.36 16.99
CA LYS A 160 17.30 8.29 18.04
C LYS A 160 16.99 9.69 17.48
N LEU A 161 16.58 9.77 16.24
CA LEU A 161 16.17 10.99 15.55
C LEU A 161 14.64 11.00 15.39
N PRO A 162 14.02 12.20 15.30
CA PRO A 162 12.62 12.32 14.91
C PRO A 162 12.37 11.69 13.53
N GLN A 163 11.19 11.11 13.37
CA GLN A 163 10.75 10.50 12.14
C GLN A 163 10.03 11.52 11.22
N PRO A 164 10.10 11.37 9.91
CA PRO A 164 10.86 10.36 9.16
C PRO A 164 12.37 10.66 9.15
N ASP A 165 13.22 9.63 9.31
CA ASP A 165 14.67 9.82 9.36
C ASP A 165 15.45 9.11 8.24
N ASN A 166 14.77 8.31 7.41
CA ASN A 166 15.34 7.56 6.29
C ASN A 166 16.60 6.76 6.71
N ARG A 167 16.52 6.12 7.87
CA ARG A 167 17.64 5.43 8.53
C ARG A 167 18.24 4.36 7.64
N GLU A 168 17.40 3.47 7.07
CA GLU A 168 17.89 2.33 6.29
C GLU A 168 18.70 2.82 5.08
N LYS A 169 18.26 3.88 4.42
CA LYS A 169 19.02 4.51 3.31
C LYS A 169 20.35 5.09 3.77
N LYS A 170 20.37 5.75 4.93
CA LYS A 170 21.61 6.30 5.52
C LYS A 170 22.62 5.22 5.88
N GLU A 171 22.14 4.04 6.23
CA GLU A 171 22.95 2.86 6.53
C GLU A 171 23.33 2.04 5.27
N GLY A 172 23.07 2.55 4.06
CA GLY A 172 23.42 1.93 2.79
C GLY A 172 22.38 0.97 2.21
N GLY A 173 21.17 0.90 2.84
CA GLY A 173 20.05 0.09 2.38
C GLY A 173 19.09 0.85 1.47
N HIS A 174 17.82 0.48 1.54
CA HIS A 174 16.74 1.03 0.71
C HIS A 174 16.15 2.32 1.27
N PRO A 175 15.59 3.20 0.41
CA PRO A 175 14.83 4.37 0.86
C PRO A 175 13.62 3.95 1.71
N GLU A 176 13.39 4.66 2.82
CA GLU A 176 12.23 4.48 3.69
C GLU A 176 11.10 5.43 3.24
N SER A 177 10.37 5.03 2.21
CA SER A 177 9.39 5.89 1.52
C SER A 177 7.94 5.48 1.79
N CYS A 178 7.70 4.50 2.66
CA CYS A 178 6.38 4.03 3.06
C CYS A 178 6.16 4.24 4.57
N LEU A 179 4.93 4.59 4.95
CA LEU A 179 4.57 4.85 6.33
C LEU A 179 3.93 3.64 6.99
N ALA A 180 4.43 3.27 8.16
CA ALA A 180 3.83 2.27 9.00
C ALA A 180 3.65 2.77 10.44
N TYR A 181 2.64 2.23 11.14
CA TYR A 181 2.67 2.20 12.60
C TYR A 181 3.66 1.15 13.09
N LEU A 182 4.48 1.54 14.08
CA LEU A 182 5.26 0.64 14.91
C LEU A 182 4.73 0.72 16.35
N ASN A 183 4.41 -0.45 16.93
CA ASN A 183 3.88 -0.51 18.28
C ASN A 183 5.04 -0.63 19.27
N ASN A 184 5.40 0.49 19.88
CA ASN A 184 6.40 0.59 20.95
C ASN A 184 7.78 -0.03 20.62
N TYR A 185 8.12 -0.11 19.32
CA TYR A 185 9.34 -0.77 18.87
C TYR A 185 10.60 -0.06 19.37
N TYR A 186 10.57 1.28 19.43
CA TYR A 186 11.64 2.11 19.95
C TYR A 186 11.33 2.71 21.33
N LYS A 187 10.35 2.13 22.07
CA LYS A 187 9.87 2.63 23.37
C LYS A 187 9.22 4.01 23.28
N ASP A 188 8.57 4.29 22.17
CA ASP A 188 7.96 5.57 21.79
C ASP A 188 6.43 5.50 21.71
N GLY A 189 5.85 4.35 22.10
CA GLY A 189 4.43 4.08 21.98
C GLY A 189 4.04 3.60 20.58
N ILE A 190 2.77 3.80 20.21
CA ILE A 190 2.26 3.48 18.87
C ILE A 190 2.41 4.73 18.03
N LYS A 191 3.38 4.74 17.11
CA LYS A 191 3.78 5.92 16.35
C LYS A 191 4.03 5.62 14.88
N TRP A 192 3.96 6.67 14.04
CA TRP A 192 4.34 6.60 12.63
C TRP A 192 5.85 6.60 12.48
N HIS A 193 6.31 5.71 11.59
CA HIS A 193 7.70 5.65 11.14
C HIS A 193 7.75 5.51 9.62
N ASP A 194 8.75 6.12 9.01
CA ASP A 194 9.12 5.77 7.65
C ASP A 194 9.82 4.40 7.65
N VAL A 195 9.51 3.61 6.63
CA VAL A 195 9.97 2.24 6.49
C VAL A 195 10.19 1.94 5.00
N ALA A 196 11.21 1.14 4.69
CA ALA A 196 11.40 0.68 3.31
C ALA A 196 10.21 -0.18 2.85
N CYS A 197 9.66 0.17 1.69
CA CYS A 197 8.38 -0.37 1.19
C CYS A 197 8.39 -1.89 0.93
N HIS A 198 9.56 -2.51 0.83
CA HIS A 198 9.71 -3.95 0.60
C HIS A 198 9.53 -4.81 1.85
N HIS A 199 9.61 -4.21 3.06
CA HIS A 199 9.34 -4.95 4.28
C HIS A 199 7.91 -5.51 4.30
N ILE A 200 7.72 -6.64 5.00
CA ILE A 200 6.40 -7.26 5.11
C ILE A 200 5.77 -6.93 6.48
N LYS A 201 4.50 -6.54 6.47
CA LYS A 201 3.73 -6.19 7.67
C LYS A 201 2.27 -6.60 7.52
N SER A 202 1.56 -6.70 8.64
CA SER A 202 0.11 -6.60 8.65
C SER A 202 -0.34 -5.23 8.16
N PHE A 203 -1.61 -5.07 7.84
CA PHE A 203 -2.12 -3.81 7.30
C PHE A 203 -3.60 -3.61 7.61
N VAL A 204 -4.03 -2.37 7.46
CA VAL A 204 -5.43 -1.95 7.56
C VAL A 204 -5.90 -1.47 6.21
N CYS A 205 -7.05 -1.94 5.77
CA CYS A 205 -7.76 -1.40 4.61
C CYS A 205 -8.91 -0.49 5.07
N GLU A 206 -9.18 0.53 4.28
CA GLU A 206 -10.29 1.46 4.41
C GLU A 206 -11.12 1.47 3.13
N ASP A 207 -12.45 1.58 3.22
CA ASP A 207 -13.34 1.69 2.07
C ASP A 207 -12.92 2.82 1.14
N SER A 208 -12.84 2.54 -0.17
CA SER A 208 -12.58 3.54 -1.20
C SER A 208 -13.85 3.81 -2.00
N VAL A 209 -14.39 5.01 -1.87
CA VAL A 209 -15.60 5.45 -2.59
C VAL A 209 -15.41 5.35 -4.10
N GLU A 210 -14.22 5.70 -4.60
CA GLU A 210 -13.88 5.66 -6.03
C GLU A 210 -13.85 4.23 -6.56
N LEU A 211 -13.22 3.31 -5.82
CA LEU A 211 -13.15 1.91 -6.23
C LEU A 211 -14.52 1.23 -6.15
N LEU A 212 -15.35 1.58 -5.15
CA LEU A 212 -16.74 1.13 -5.06
C LEU A 212 -17.58 1.65 -6.22
N LYS A 213 -17.45 2.92 -6.58
CA LYS A 213 -18.11 3.49 -7.77
C LYS A 213 -17.66 2.78 -9.05
N TYR A 214 -16.36 2.55 -9.20
CA TYR A 214 -15.81 1.83 -10.35
C TYR A 214 -16.38 0.41 -10.43
N ALA A 215 -16.32 -0.36 -9.34
CA ALA A 215 -16.86 -1.72 -9.32
C ALA A 215 -18.35 -1.77 -9.68
N ARG A 216 -19.16 -0.83 -9.16
CA ARG A 216 -20.58 -0.69 -9.55
C ARG A 216 -20.75 -0.39 -11.03
N SER A 217 -19.90 0.47 -11.61
CA SER A 217 -20.00 0.86 -13.02
C SER A 217 -19.76 -0.28 -13.99
N ILE A 218 -18.80 -1.17 -13.67
CA ILE A 218 -18.43 -2.32 -14.52
C ILE A 218 -19.35 -3.54 -14.29
N ASN A 219 -20.19 -3.51 -13.24
CA ASN A 219 -20.95 -4.67 -12.78
C ASN A 219 -22.47 -4.42 -12.71
N ARG A 220 -22.99 -3.53 -13.54
CA ARG A 220 -24.39 -3.07 -13.50
C ARG A 220 -25.44 -4.18 -13.60
N ASN A 221 -25.12 -5.31 -14.22
CA ASN A 221 -26.06 -6.39 -14.56
C ASN A 221 -25.86 -7.67 -13.75
N SER A 222 -24.96 -7.71 -12.76
CA SER A 222 -24.59 -8.97 -12.09
C SER A 222 -25.40 -9.27 -10.81
N GLY A 223 -26.20 -8.32 -10.32
CA GLY A 223 -26.92 -8.46 -9.05
C GLY A 223 -26.08 -8.39 -7.78
N LEU A 224 -24.74 -8.19 -7.89
CA LEU A 224 -23.88 -8.01 -6.72
C LEU A 224 -24.17 -6.67 -6.03
N GLN A 225 -24.30 -6.70 -4.70
CA GLN A 225 -24.45 -5.50 -3.86
C GLN A 225 -23.10 -5.11 -3.26
N PHE A 226 -22.85 -3.80 -3.20
CA PHE A 226 -21.60 -3.22 -2.69
C PHE A 226 -21.86 -2.22 -1.58
#